data_9f6253a7bf12855dbc359da808ed411a
#
_entry.id   9f6253a7bf12855dbc359da808ed411a
#
_cell.length_a   1.000
_cell.length_b   1.000
_cell.length_c   1.000
_cell.angle_alpha   90.00
_cell.angle_beta   90.00
_cell.angle_gamma   90.00
#
_symmetry.space_group_name_H-M   'P 1'
#
loop_
_entity.id
_entity.type
_entity.pdbx_description
1 polymer ?
#
loop_
_entity_poly.entity_id
_entity_poly.type
_entity_poly.pdbx_seq_one_letter_code
_entity_poly.pdbx_strand_id
1 'polypeptide(L)'
;MKKLISIFLSLVMALSVCSVAFVSNAQTIAQPLKYDYTLEKIAMQRACELVYLYEHKRPNGSSVFTTYSDYGYNSNGKGENIAQITYQGQNTVDNAAAVHNAWREDNEHYSGQGHRRAMLDPRYTAVGIAHIYYFDGAKYIHFWAEEFGTTVSNTNATAANDSNASVSLMSDNSVVVSNLTPNITSTSVKTSVNVKFEQTNARTVLAMINNFRASKDAWYWNSDNVTKTYVNGYQEPTKTVVNSVTPNGNSSSSTSTLKSASKPKKPTIKSLKKGKKSFILQWKRIKDVKGYQVQYSTSKKFKKAKKVNIKKSSTTKLTVKKLKKKKKYYVRIRSYKMVNGKKVYSSWSKTKTVKTK
;
A
#
# COMPACT_ATOMS: atom_id res chain seq x y z
N MET A 1 -78.98 -48.80 14.04
CA MET A 1 -77.64 -48.59 14.49
C MET A 1 -76.75 -48.40 13.27
N LYS A 2 -76.49 -47.16 12.83
CA LYS A 2 -75.59 -46.84 11.74
C LYS A 2 -74.55 -45.86 12.29
N LYS A 3 -73.32 -46.28 12.37
CA LYS A 3 -72.23 -45.45 12.82
C LYS A 3 -71.84 -44.50 11.68
N LEU A 4 -71.94 -43.20 11.95
CA LEU A 4 -71.38 -42.18 11.09
C LEU A 4 -69.85 -42.11 11.35
N ILE A 5 -69.10 -42.37 10.34
CA ILE A 5 -67.66 -42.15 10.34
C ILE A 5 -67.45 -40.74 9.77
N SER A 6 -67.02 -39.82 10.65
CA SER A 6 -66.62 -38.46 10.26
C SER A 6 -65.18 -38.53 9.71
N ILE A 7 -65.03 -38.22 8.43
CA ILE A 7 -63.71 -38.09 7.79
C ILE A 7 -63.31 -36.63 7.93
N PHE A 8 -62.35 -36.38 8.83
CA PHE A 8 -61.64 -35.11 8.87
C PHE A 8 -60.63 -35.06 7.70
N LEU A 9 -60.99 -34.25 6.70
CA LEU A 9 -60.08 -33.94 5.62
C LEU A 9 -59.14 -32.84 6.09
N SER A 10 -57.95 -33.23 6.58
CA SER A 10 -56.86 -32.28 6.91
C SER A 10 -56.28 -31.77 5.62
N LEU A 11 -56.60 -30.53 5.28
CA LEU A 11 -55.95 -29.78 4.20
C LEU A 11 -54.58 -29.38 4.67
N VAL A 12 -53.57 -30.22 4.40
CA VAL A 12 -52.16 -29.84 4.56
C VAL A 12 -51.83 -28.90 3.41
N MET A 13 -51.86 -27.59 3.67
CA MET A 13 -51.20 -26.63 2.82
C MET A 13 -49.68 -26.87 2.94
N ALA A 14 -49.14 -27.56 1.96
CA ALA A 14 -47.71 -27.55 1.74
C ALA A 14 -47.29 -26.13 1.31
N LEU A 15 -46.87 -25.30 2.27
CA LEU A 15 -46.09 -24.12 1.97
C LEU A 15 -44.80 -24.63 1.35
N SER A 16 -44.75 -24.65 0.03
CA SER A 16 -43.51 -24.73 -0.72
C SER A 16 -42.75 -23.45 -0.41
N VAL A 17 -41.94 -23.51 0.64
CA VAL A 17 -40.87 -22.52 0.85
C VAL A 17 -39.89 -22.76 -0.29
N CYS A 18 -40.07 -22.00 -1.36
CA CYS A 18 -39.04 -21.85 -2.37
C CYS A 18 -37.85 -21.22 -1.65
N SER A 19 -36.98 -22.07 -1.09
CA SER A 19 -35.67 -21.66 -0.66
C SER A 19 -34.94 -21.23 -1.92
N VAL A 20 -35.05 -19.93 -2.25
CA VAL A 20 -34.12 -19.28 -3.12
C VAL A 20 -32.79 -19.44 -2.39
N ALA A 21 -32.05 -20.47 -2.79
CA ALA A 21 -30.64 -20.55 -2.42
C ALA A 21 -30.00 -19.27 -2.98
N PHE A 22 -29.90 -18.26 -2.14
CA PHE A 22 -28.89 -17.23 -2.36
C PHE A 22 -27.57 -17.98 -2.41
N VAL A 23 -27.12 -18.31 -3.61
CA VAL A 23 -25.71 -18.56 -3.84
C VAL A 23 -25.06 -17.23 -3.53
N SER A 24 -24.78 -16.99 -2.25
CA SER A 24 -23.81 -16.00 -1.88
C SER A 24 -22.55 -16.47 -2.60
N ASN A 25 -22.12 -15.77 -3.63
CA ASN A 25 -20.73 -15.81 -4.04
C ASN A 25 -19.94 -15.41 -2.80
N ALA A 26 -19.62 -16.38 -1.96
CA ALA A 26 -18.78 -16.16 -0.80
C ALA A 26 -17.49 -15.57 -1.35
N GLN A 27 -17.31 -14.29 -1.18
CA GLN A 27 -16.11 -13.59 -1.61
C GLN A 27 -14.94 -14.34 -0.98
N THR A 28 -14.08 -14.93 -1.79
CA THR A 28 -12.93 -15.66 -1.29
C THR A 28 -12.06 -14.68 -0.50
N ILE A 29 -11.94 -14.94 0.80
CA ILE A 29 -11.15 -14.08 1.68
C ILE A 29 -9.67 -14.34 1.41
N ALA A 30 -8.93 -13.26 1.16
CA ALA A 30 -7.49 -13.31 0.94
C ALA A 30 -6.77 -13.82 2.20
N GLN A 31 -6.22 -15.01 2.12
CA GLN A 31 -5.42 -15.62 3.19
C GLN A 31 -3.99 -15.05 3.18
N PRO A 32 -3.26 -15.13 4.30
CA PRO A 32 -1.84 -14.79 4.31
C PRO A 32 -1.07 -15.60 3.27
N LEU A 33 -0.20 -14.95 2.51
CA LEU A 33 0.69 -15.61 1.56
C LEU A 33 1.76 -16.39 2.31
N LYS A 34 2.16 -17.53 1.76
CA LYS A 34 3.33 -18.29 2.18
C LYS A 34 4.52 -17.92 1.28
N TYR A 35 5.70 -17.88 1.87
CA TYR A 35 6.92 -17.73 1.08
C TYR A 35 7.22 -19.01 0.33
N ASP A 36 7.54 -18.91 -0.96
CA ASP A 36 7.89 -20.03 -1.82
C ASP A 36 9.28 -19.81 -2.41
N TYR A 37 10.22 -20.71 -2.10
CA TYR A 37 11.62 -20.56 -2.49
C TYR A 37 11.88 -20.88 -3.98
N THR A 38 10.94 -21.50 -4.69
CA THR A 38 10.99 -21.58 -6.15
C THR A 38 10.56 -20.27 -6.77
N LEU A 39 9.49 -19.64 -6.26
CA LEU A 39 9.10 -18.29 -6.69
C LEU A 39 10.16 -17.25 -6.35
N GLU A 40 10.91 -17.42 -5.25
CA GLU A 40 12.06 -16.53 -4.95
C GLU A 40 13.12 -16.61 -6.05
N LYS A 41 13.49 -17.82 -6.53
CA LYS A 41 14.44 -17.95 -7.64
C LYS A 41 13.93 -17.31 -8.93
N ILE A 42 12.63 -17.45 -9.21
CA ILE A 42 11.98 -16.80 -10.34
C ILE A 42 12.06 -15.27 -10.19
N ALA A 43 11.73 -14.75 -9.00
CA ALA A 43 11.83 -13.31 -8.71
C ALA A 43 13.27 -12.79 -8.85
N MET A 44 14.28 -13.59 -8.40
CA MET A 44 15.70 -13.24 -8.55
C MET A 44 16.10 -13.16 -10.02
N GLN A 45 15.68 -14.13 -10.85
CA GLN A 45 15.90 -14.12 -12.30
C GLN A 45 15.24 -12.89 -12.92
N ARG A 46 13.98 -12.62 -12.56
CA ARG A 46 13.24 -11.47 -13.07
C ARG A 46 13.85 -10.14 -12.67
N ALA A 47 14.23 -9.96 -11.42
CA ALA A 47 14.92 -8.74 -10.97
C ALA A 47 16.20 -8.48 -11.78
N CYS A 48 16.95 -9.53 -12.15
CA CYS A 48 18.11 -9.43 -13.01
C CYS A 48 17.75 -9.10 -14.48
N GLU A 49 16.66 -9.64 -15.02
CA GLU A 49 16.18 -9.32 -16.37
C GLU A 49 15.76 -7.86 -16.51
N LEU A 50 15.23 -7.26 -15.41
CA LEU A 50 14.83 -5.84 -15.38
C LEU A 50 16.01 -4.87 -15.59
N VAL A 51 17.25 -5.31 -15.37
CA VAL A 51 18.46 -4.52 -15.68
C VAL A 51 18.51 -4.16 -17.16
N TYR A 52 18.05 -5.07 -18.03
CA TYR A 52 18.09 -4.90 -19.49
C TYR A 52 16.76 -4.49 -20.09
N LEU A 53 15.63 -4.86 -19.47
CA LEU A 53 14.30 -4.49 -19.92
C LEU A 53 13.34 -4.33 -18.72
N TYR A 54 13.02 -3.08 -18.38
CA TYR A 54 12.07 -2.77 -17.30
C TYR A 54 10.63 -2.81 -17.84
N GLU A 55 10.13 -4.02 -18.04
CA GLU A 55 8.75 -4.30 -18.54
C GLU A 55 8.26 -5.65 -17.98
N HIS A 56 6.94 -5.90 -18.07
CA HIS A 56 6.33 -7.21 -17.83
C HIS A 56 6.53 -8.16 -19.01
N LYS A 57 7.76 -8.16 -19.57
CA LYS A 57 8.27 -9.05 -20.62
C LYS A 57 9.72 -9.40 -20.33
N ARG A 58 10.19 -10.49 -20.88
CA ARG A 58 11.60 -10.86 -20.85
C ARG A 58 12.38 -10.14 -21.96
N PRO A 59 13.69 -9.91 -21.80
CA PRO A 59 14.51 -9.26 -22.82
C PRO A 59 14.51 -9.96 -24.18
N ASN A 60 14.30 -11.28 -24.22
CA ASN A 60 14.16 -12.08 -25.45
C ASN A 60 12.77 -11.98 -26.09
N GLY A 61 11.88 -11.15 -25.56
CA GLY A 61 10.52 -10.92 -26.08
C GLY A 61 9.46 -11.92 -25.61
N SER A 62 9.84 -12.97 -24.89
CA SER A 62 8.88 -13.94 -24.34
C SER A 62 8.08 -13.34 -23.18
N SER A 63 6.96 -14.01 -22.85
CA SER A 63 6.16 -13.65 -21.67
C SER A 63 6.97 -13.83 -20.40
N VAL A 64 6.83 -12.89 -19.44
CA VAL A 64 7.40 -13.00 -18.11
C VAL A 64 7.10 -14.36 -17.45
N PHE A 65 5.91 -14.91 -17.68
CA PHE A 65 5.48 -16.17 -17.07
C PHE A 65 6.16 -17.42 -17.64
N THR A 66 7.01 -17.30 -18.66
CA THR A 66 7.90 -18.41 -19.07
C THR A 66 8.98 -18.69 -18.06
N THR A 67 9.40 -17.72 -17.24
CA THR A 67 10.32 -17.96 -16.12
C THR A 67 9.80 -18.97 -15.11
N TYR A 68 8.48 -19.06 -14.92
CA TYR A 68 7.89 -20.08 -14.04
C TYR A 68 8.18 -21.50 -14.53
N SER A 69 8.06 -21.70 -15.84
CA SER A 69 8.37 -23.00 -16.46
C SER A 69 9.86 -23.31 -16.41
N ASP A 70 10.73 -22.31 -16.58
CA ASP A 70 12.19 -22.46 -16.52
C ASP A 70 12.65 -23.01 -15.15
N TYR A 71 11.93 -22.66 -14.09
CA TYR A 71 12.21 -23.12 -12.72
C TYR A 71 11.27 -24.24 -12.26
N GLY A 72 10.48 -24.84 -13.16
CA GLY A 72 9.60 -25.96 -12.87
C GLY A 72 8.42 -25.62 -11.94
N TYR A 73 8.03 -24.33 -11.85
CA TYR A 73 6.90 -23.93 -11.03
C TYR A 73 5.59 -24.02 -11.81
N ASN A 74 4.73 -24.93 -11.41
CA ASN A 74 3.43 -25.16 -12.01
C ASN A 74 2.32 -24.52 -11.18
N SER A 75 1.64 -23.53 -11.75
CA SER A 75 0.52 -22.83 -11.13
C SER A 75 -0.46 -22.33 -12.18
N ASN A 76 -1.76 -22.48 -11.92
CA ASN A 76 -2.81 -22.01 -12.81
C ASN A 76 -2.97 -20.48 -12.79
N GLY A 77 -2.59 -19.84 -11.69
CA GLY A 77 -2.58 -18.38 -11.56
C GLY A 77 -1.16 -17.90 -11.28
N LYS A 78 -0.75 -16.89 -12.03
CA LYS A 78 0.57 -16.27 -11.93
C LYS A 78 0.40 -14.76 -11.91
N GLY A 79 1.25 -14.05 -11.18
CA GLY A 79 1.24 -12.59 -11.14
C GLY A 79 2.62 -12.04 -10.84
N GLU A 80 2.90 -10.85 -11.36
CA GLU A 80 4.17 -10.17 -11.16
C GLU A 80 3.93 -8.72 -10.74
N ASN A 81 4.67 -8.26 -9.73
CA ASN A 81 4.88 -6.86 -9.44
C ASN A 81 6.37 -6.54 -9.64
N ILE A 82 6.68 -5.45 -10.33
CA ILE A 82 8.04 -4.98 -10.52
C ILE A 82 8.20 -3.54 -10.03
N ALA A 83 9.39 -3.19 -9.57
CA ALA A 83 9.73 -1.81 -9.25
C ALA A 83 11.19 -1.50 -9.56
N GLN A 84 11.43 -0.27 -10.01
CA GLN A 84 12.74 0.33 -10.11
C GLN A 84 12.79 1.55 -9.18
N ILE A 85 13.80 1.59 -8.31
CA ILE A 85 14.03 2.71 -7.40
C ILE A 85 15.47 3.19 -7.56
N THR A 86 15.65 4.48 -7.67
CA THR A 86 16.97 5.10 -7.83
C THR A 86 17.28 6.00 -6.67
N TYR A 87 18.47 5.86 -6.11
CA TYR A 87 18.97 6.70 -5.02
C TYR A 87 20.25 7.41 -5.43
N GLN A 88 20.30 8.72 -5.15
CA GLN A 88 21.52 9.50 -5.24
C GLN A 88 22.44 9.15 -4.05
N GLY A 89 23.71 8.86 -4.32
CA GLY A 89 24.69 8.53 -3.29
C GLY A 89 24.63 7.08 -2.83
N GLN A 90 24.97 6.84 -1.56
CA GLN A 90 25.06 5.49 -1.01
C GLN A 90 23.70 4.83 -0.86
N ASN A 91 23.68 3.51 -0.98
CA ASN A 91 22.51 2.68 -0.78
C ASN A 91 21.82 2.99 0.54
N THR A 92 20.51 2.96 0.55
CA THR A 92 19.67 3.20 1.73
C THR A 92 19.08 1.92 2.24
N VAL A 93 19.05 1.77 3.55
CA VAL A 93 18.69 0.55 4.27
C VAL A 93 17.18 0.21 4.18
N ASP A 94 16.29 1.15 3.86
CA ASP A 94 14.83 0.95 4.00
C ASP A 94 14.08 0.68 2.69
N ASN A 95 14.70 0.02 1.73
CA ASN A 95 14.11 -0.18 0.41
C ASN A 95 12.86 -1.08 0.41
N ALA A 96 12.79 -2.09 1.28
CA ALA A 96 11.64 -2.98 1.40
C ALA A 96 10.35 -2.22 1.74
N ALA A 97 10.40 -1.31 2.72
CA ALA A 97 9.23 -0.50 3.07
C ALA A 97 8.89 0.51 1.98
N ALA A 98 9.88 1.05 1.27
CA ALA A 98 9.67 1.99 0.18
C ALA A 98 8.95 1.33 -1.00
N VAL A 99 9.41 0.16 -1.45
CA VAL A 99 8.81 -0.57 -2.56
C VAL A 99 7.41 -1.08 -2.20
N HIS A 100 7.22 -1.68 -1.02
CA HIS A 100 5.90 -2.11 -0.57
C HIS A 100 4.90 -0.94 -0.54
N ASN A 101 5.32 0.24 -0.05
CA ASN A 101 4.47 1.42 -0.05
C ASN A 101 4.17 1.96 -1.47
N ALA A 102 5.10 1.80 -2.41
CA ALA A 102 4.85 2.15 -3.81
C ALA A 102 3.80 1.22 -4.43
N TRP A 103 3.94 -0.10 -4.25
CA TRP A 103 3.00 -1.10 -4.75
C TRP A 103 1.61 -1.05 -4.09
N ARG A 104 1.49 -0.45 -2.92
CA ARG A 104 0.16 -0.25 -2.29
C ARG A 104 -0.76 0.68 -3.07
N GLU A 105 -0.25 1.59 -3.87
CA GLU A 105 -1.03 2.46 -4.76
C GLU A 105 -2.27 3.07 -4.09
N ASP A 106 -2.12 3.48 -2.82
CA ASP A 106 -3.23 3.90 -1.94
C ASP A 106 -4.01 5.12 -2.45
N ASN A 107 -3.43 5.90 -3.37
CA ASN A 107 -4.03 7.13 -3.90
C ASN A 107 -4.41 7.01 -5.37
N GLU A 108 -4.20 5.84 -5.98
CA GLU A 108 -4.51 5.58 -7.37
C GLU A 108 -5.97 5.12 -7.55
N HIS A 109 -6.52 5.36 -8.73
CA HIS A 109 -7.77 4.79 -9.20
C HIS A 109 -7.57 3.36 -9.71
N TYR A 110 -8.64 2.68 -10.09
CA TYR A 110 -8.62 1.28 -10.52
C TYR A 110 -7.52 0.97 -11.55
N SER A 111 -7.35 1.80 -12.58
CA SER A 111 -6.32 1.59 -13.62
C SER A 111 -4.90 1.63 -13.07
N GLY A 112 -4.64 2.47 -12.06
CA GLY A 112 -3.33 2.61 -11.41
C GLY A 112 -3.12 1.65 -10.22
N GLN A 113 -4.07 0.78 -9.89
CA GLN A 113 -3.98 -0.16 -8.76
C GLN A 113 -3.57 -1.58 -9.18
N GLY A 114 -2.74 -1.72 -10.20
CA GLY A 114 -2.29 -3.01 -10.71
C GLY A 114 -1.52 -3.82 -9.68
N HIS A 115 -0.50 -3.23 -9.08
CA HIS A 115 0.33 -3.87 -8.07
C HIS A 115 -0.47 -4.18 -6.78
N ARG A 116 -1.31 -3.23 -6.38
CA ARG A 116 -2.21 -3.40 -5.23
C ARG A 116 -3.12 -4.61 -5.39
N ARG A 117 -3.77 -4.74 -6.57
CA ARG A 117 -4.66 -5.86 -6.85
C ARG A 117 -3.91 -7.19 -6.85
N ALA A 118 -2.68 -7.24 -7.38
CA ALA A 118 -1.86 -8.45 -7.33
C ALA A 118 -1.56 -8.86 -5.87
N MET A 119 -1.09 -7.94 -5.02
CA MET A 119 -0.86 -8.23 -3.60
C MET A 119 -2.12 -8.66 -2.85
N LEU A 120 -3.30 -8.20 -3.26
CA LEU A 120 -4.57 -8.46 -2.59
C LEU A 120 -5.39 -9.58 -3.23
N ASP A 121 -4.97 -10.15 -4.36
CA ASP A 121 -5.72 -11.20 -5.05
C ASP A 121 -5.88 -12.42 -4.11
N PRO A 122 -7.14 -12.80 -3.78
CA PRO A 122 -7.42 -13.90 -2.87
C PRO A 122 -7.04 -15.27 -3.45
N ARG A 123 -6.82 -15.38 -4.76
CA ARG A 123 -6.40 -16.61 -5.42
C ARG A 123 -4.94 -16.97 -5.13
N TYR A 124 -4.10 -15.97 -4.89
CA TYR A 124 -2.69 -16.21 -4.59
C TYR A 124 -2.51 -16.72 -3.17
N THR A 125 -1.74 -17.80 -3.05
CA THR A 125 -1.38 -18.46 -1.79
C THR A 125 0.12 -18.45 -1.52
N ALA A 126 0.93 -18.17 -2.55
CA ALA A 126 2.38 -18.17 -2.48
C ALA A 126 2.97 -16.90 -3.11
N VAL A 127 4.15 -16.51 -2.63
CA VAL A 127 4.94 -15.40 -3.17
C VAL A 127 6.43 -15.67 -3.00
N GLY A 128 7.21 -15.30 -4.00
CA GLY A 128 8.65 -15.13 -3.92
C GLY A 128 9.01 -13.69 -4.24
N ILE A 129 10.03 -13.16 -3.59
CA ILE A 129 10.39 -11.73 -3.70
C ILE A 129 11.90 -11.64 -3.88
N ALA A 130 12.33 -10.75 -4.77
CA ALA A 130 13.75 -10.46 -4.97
C ALA A 130 14.05 -8.97 -4.96
N HIS A 131 15.23 -8.65 -4.51
CA HIS A 131 15.83 -7.34 -4.58
C HIS A 131 17.27 -7.45 -5.05
N ILE A 132 17.60 -6.68 -6.08
CA ILE A 132 18.98 -6.48 -6.52
C ILE A 132 19.27 -5.00 -6.65
N TYR A 133 20.55 -4.66 -6.64
CA TYR A 133 21.00 -3.33 -7.04
C TYR A 133 22.38 -3.37 -7.68
N TYR A 134 22.68 -2.32 -8.43
CA TYR A 134 24.03 -2.04 -8.93
C TYR A 134 24.29 -0.53 -8.98
N PHE A 135 25.56 -0.17 -9.08
CA PHE A 135 26.01 1.21 -9.26
C PHE A 135 26.30 1.47 -10.74
N ASP A 136 25.65 2.46 -11.35
CA ASP A 136 25.79 2.79 -12.77
C ASP A 136 26.92 3.78 -13.08
N GLY A 137 27.78 4.08 -12.10
CA GLY A 137 28.81 5.10 -12.15
C GLY A 137 28.42 6.44 -11.53
N ALA A 138 27.12 6.70 -11.33
CA ALA A 138 26.59 7.93 -10.77
C ALA A 138 25.63 7.70 -9.59
N LYS A 139 24.86 6.63 -9.62
CA LYS A 139 23.78 6.35 -8.66
C LYS A 139 23.58 4.85 -8.49
N TYR A 140 22.95 4.45 -7.39
CA TYR A 140 22.48 3.09 -7.19
C TYR A 140 21.09 2.92 -7.80
N ILE A 141 20.95 1.88 -8.62
CA ILE A 141 19.68 1.47 -9.24
C ILE A 141 19.27 0.15 -8.62
N HIS A 142 18.07 0.14 -8.04
CA HIS A 142 17.48 -1.01 -7.37
C HIS A 142 16.35 -1.56 -8.22
N PHE A 143 16.29 -2.88 -8.38
CA PHE A 143 15.20 -3.59 -9.02
C PHE A 143 14.59 -4.57 -8.03
N TRP A 144 13.28 -4.60 -8.04
CA TRP A 144 12.46 -5.48 -7.21
C TRP A 144 11.52 -6.27 -8.10
N ALA A 145 11.31 -7.52 -7.75
CA ALA A 145 10.29 -8.38 -8.34
C ALA A 145 9.55 -9.15 -7.24
N GLU A 146 8.23 -9.22 -7.35
CA GLU A 146 7.35 -10.10 -6.59
C GLU A 146 6.68 -11.06 -7.57
N GLU A 147 6.81 -12.34 -7.35
CA GLU A 147 6.22 -13.39 -8.15
C GLU A 147 5.17 -14.12 -7.33
N PHE A 148 3.94 -14.14 -7.83
CA PHE A 148 2.79 -14.75 -7.14
C PHE A 148 2.37 -16.04 -7.80
N GLY A 149 1.86 -16.97 -6.97
CA GLY A 149 1.29 -18.23 -7.43
C GLY A 149 0.09 -18.66 -6.59
N THR A 150 -0.73 -19.54 -7.17
CA THR A 150 -1.89 -20.16 -6.51
C THR A 150 -1.56 -21.47 -5.80
N THR A 151 -0.31 -21.93 -5.90
CA THR A 151 0.18 -23.17 -5.30
C THR A 151 1.44 -22.88 -4.51
N VAL A 152 1.57 -23.44 -3.32
CA VAL A 152 2.83 -23.44 -2.57
C VAL A 152 3.61 -24.70 -2.96
N SER A 153 4.75 -24.54 -3.63
CA SER A 153 5.55 -25.64 -4.17
C SER A 153 6.76 -25.96 -3.32
N ASN A 154 7.42 -24.95 -2.76
CA ASN A 154 8.68 -25.14 -2.03
C ASN A 154 8.74 -24.25 -0.79
N THR A 155 8.56 -24.86 0.38
CA THR A 155 8.68 -24.21 1.70
C THR A 155 10.03 -24.49 2.38
N ASN A 156 10.95 -25.22 1.74
CA ASN A 156 12.24 -25.54 2.30
C ASN A 156 13.11 -24.28 2.37
N ALA A 157 13.25 -23.74 3.56
CA ALA A 157 14.00 -22.52 3.79
C ALA A 157 15.48 -22.72 3.41
N THR A 158 15.95 -21.84 2.56
CA THR A 158 17.37 -21.70 2.21
C THR A 158 17.95 -20.45 2.83
N ALA A 159 19.26 -20.39 3.00
CA ALA A 159 19.92 -19.15 3.37
C ALA A 159 19.59 -18.04 2.36
N ALA A 160 19.39 -16.82 2.84
CA ALA A 160 19.18 -15.68 1.95
C ALA A 160 20.44 -15.41 1.11
N ASN A 161 20.24 -15.16 -0.17
CA ASN A 161 21.34 -14.81 -1.06
C ASN A 161 21.57 -13.30 -1.03
N ASP A 162 22.60 -12.86 -0.29
CA ASP A 162 23.03 -11.45 -0.25
C ASP A 162 24.39 -11.29 -0.95
N SER A 163 24.69 -12.11 -1.95
CA SER A 163 25.96 -12.15 -2.68
C SER A 163 25.95 -11.27 -3.94
N ASN A 164 27.13 -11.07 -4.48
CA ASN A 164 27.32 -10.48 -5.81
C ASN A 164 27.06 -11.55 -6.89
N ALA A 165 26.53 -11.11 -8.02
CA ALA A 165 26.34 -11.96 -9.20
C ALA A 165 26.65 -11.18 -10.48
N SER A 166 27.08 -11.89 -11.50
CA SER A 166 27.17 -11.38 -12.87
C SER A 166 25.86 -11.66 -13.59
N VAL A 167 25.27 -10.63 -14.17
CA VAL A 167 24.06 -10.71 -15.01
C VAL A 167 24.48 -10.44 -16.44
N SER A 168 24.33 -11.42 -17.32
CA SER A 168 24.78 -11.35 -18.71
C SER A 168 23.61 -11.39 -19.65
N LEU A 169 23.53 -10.40 -20.55
CA LEU A 169 22.65 -10.44 -21.72
C LEU A 169 23.34 -11.21 -22.84
N MET A 170 22.70 -12.23 -23.34
CA MET A 170 23.24 -13.13 -24.36
C MET A 170 22.89 -12.65 -25.78
N SER A 171 23.49 -13.25 -26.79
CA SER A 171 23.26 -12.89 -28.19
C SER A 171 21.82 -13.11 -28.66
N ASP A 172 21.10 -14.05 -28.07
CA ASP A 172 19.67 -14.31 -28.29
C ASP A 172 18.74 -13.47 -27.40
N ASN A 173 19.30 -12.50 -26.67
CA ASN A 173 18.62 -11.68 -25.65
C ASN A 173 18.11 -12.48 -24.43
N SER A 174 18.49 -13.72 -24.23
CA SER A 174 18.29 -14.37 -22.93
C SER A 174 19.19 -13.72 -21.89
N VAL A 175 18.79 -13.83 -20.61
CA VAL A 175 19.58 -13.31 -19.48
C VAL A 175 20.04 -14.47 -18.62
N VAL A 176 21.36 -14.50 -18.43
CA VAL A 176 22.04 -15.48 -17.60
C VAL A 176 22.55 -14.82 -16.34
N VAL A 177 22.22 -15.42 -15.19
CA VAL A 177 22.66 -14.97 -13.88
C VAL A 177 23.60 -16.02 -13.29
N SER A 178 24.81 -15.61 -12.91
CA SER A 178 25.77 -16.55 -12.33
C SER A 178 25.20 -17.18 -11.06
N ASN A 179 25.36 -18.51 -10.96
CA ASN A 179 24.88 -19.33 -9.83
C ASN A 179 23.34 -19.39 -9.64
N LEU A 180 22.56 -18.91 -10.59
CA LEU A 180 21.09 -18.91 -10.49
C LEU A 180 20.42 -19.61 -11.68
N THR A 181 20.77 -19.19 -12.91
CA THR A 181 20.11 -19.69 -14.12
C THR A 181 20.49 -21.15 -14.40
N PRO A 182 19.52 -22.07 -14.43
CA PRO A 182 19.82 -23.46 -14.80
C PRO A 182 20.06 -23.57 -16.31
N ASN A 183 21.01 -24.41 -16.72
CA ASN A 183 21.26 -24.90 -18.08
C ASN A 183 21.31 -23.82 -19.19
N ILE A 184 22.49 -23.24 -19.35
CA ILE A 184 22.77 -22.32 -20.45
C ILE A 184 23.26 -23.11 -21.64
N THR A 185 22.48 -23.11 -22.72
CA THR A 185 23.01 -23.45 -24.05
C THR A 185 23.89 -22.28 -24.53
N SER A 186 25.08 -22.60 -25.01
CA SER A 186 26.14 -21.65 -25.30
C SER A 186 25.75 -20.62 -26.37
N THR A 187 25.32 -19.47 -25.94
CA THR A 187 25.24 -18.25 -26.75
C THR A 187 26.32 -17.29 -26.27
N SER A 188 26.82 -16.43 -27.16
CA SER A 188 27.86 -15.46 -26.79
C SER A 188 27.29 -14.32 -25.94
N VAL A 189 28.08 -13.81 -25.01
CA VAL A 189 27.72 -12.68 -24.15
C VAL A 189 27.76 -11.38 -24.95
N LYS A 190 26.66 -10.61 -24.98
CA LYS A 190 26.64 -9.25 -25.50
C LYS A 190 27.20 -8.23 -24.54
N THR A 191 26.71 -8.29 -23.29
CA THR A 191 27.09 -7.36 -22.21
C THR A 191 26.81 -7.99 -20.86
N SER A 192 27.52 -7.55 -19.83
CA SER A 192 27.33 -8.00 -18.46
C SER A 192 27.31 -6.84 -17.48
N VAL A 193 26.56 -7.00 -16.41
CA VAL A 193 26.48 -6.07 -15.27
C VAL A 193 26.67 -6.87 -13.99
N ASN A 194 27.50 -6.37 -13.07
CA ASN A 194 27.63 -6.93 -11.74
C ASN A 194 26.55 -6.30 -10.83
N VAL A 195 25.75 -7.16 -10.24
CA VAL A 195 24.68 -6.78 -9.29
C VAL A 195 24.97 -7.34 -7.92
N LYS A 196 24.35 -6.78 -6.90
CA LYS A 196 24.27 -7.37 -5.58
C LYS A 196 22.85 -7.77 -5.28
N PHE A 197 22.64 -9.01 -4.83
CA PHE A 197 21.40 -9.48 -4.23
C PHE A 197 21.29 -8.99 -2.79
N GLU A 198 20.06 -8.69 -2.36
CA GLU A 198 19.68 -8.40 -0.96
C GLU A 198 18.43 -9.18 -0.57
N GLN A 199 18.52 -10.50 -0.57
CA GLN A 199 17.38 -11.38 -0.30
C GLN A 199 16.94 -11.32 1.16
N THR A 200 17.84 -11.09 2.11
CA THR A 200 17.46 -10.81 3.51
C THR A 200 16.49 -9.64 3.59
N ASN A 201 16.76 -8.55 2.87
CA ASN A 201 15.87 -7.38 2.80
C ASN A 201 14.57 -7.71 2.06
N ALA A 202 14.67 -8.41 0.91
CA ALA A 202 13.51 -8.77 0.09
C ALA A 202 12.48 -9.62 0.87
N ARG A 203 12.94 -10.61 1.63
CA ARG A 203 12.06 -11.49 2.43
C ARG A 203 11.24 -10.74 3.47
N THR A 204 11.67 -9.57 3.94
CA THR A 204 10.91 -8.76 4.91
C THR A 204 9.59 -8.23 4.33
N VAL A 205 9.46 -8.12 3.01
CA VAL A 205 8.26 -7.64 2.34
C VAL A 205 7.07 -8.58 2.53
N LEU A 206 7.30 -9.89 2.69
CA LEU A 206 6.22 -10.86 2.97
C LEU A 206 5.37 -10.46 4.18
N ALA A 207 6.02 -10.09 5.30
CA ALA A 207 5.31 -9.66 6.50
C ALA A 207 4.50 -8.37 6.24
N MET A 208 5.02 -7.48 5.41
CA MET A 208 4.32 -6.23 5.05
C MET A 208 3.09 -6.52 4.19
N ILE A 209 3.19 -7.44 3.21
CA ILE A 209 2.05 -7.86 2.39
C ILE A 209 0.98 -8.52 3.27
N ASN A 210 1.37 -9.46 4.14
CA ASN A 210 0.43 -10.17 4.98
C ASN A 210 -0.27 -9.24 6.00
N ASN A 211 0.46 -8.28 6.57
CA ASN A 211 -0.14 -7.23 7.39
C ASN A 211 -1.11 -6.34 6.59
N PHE A 212 -0.79 -6.07 5.32
CA PHE A 212 -1.66 -5.33 4.43
C PHE A 212 -2.93 -6.12 4.10
N ARG A 213 -2.82 -7.40 3.73
CA ARG A 213 -3.96 -8.30 3.45
C ARG A 213 -4.90 -8.41 4.65
N ALA A 214 -4.38 -8.43 5.88
CA ALA A 214 -5.16 -8.49 7.11
C ALA A 214 -5.74 -7.13 7.56
N SER A 215 -5.31 -6.02 6.97
CA SER A 215 -5.67 -4.69 7.44
C SER A 215 -7.00 -4.21 6.86
N LYS A 216 -7.61 -3.20 7.49
CA LYS A 216 -8.77 -2.48 6.92
C LYS A 216 -8.48 -1.77 5.60
N ASP A 217 -7.22 -1.67 5.19
CA ASP A 217 -6.79 -1.07 3.93
C ASP A 217 -6.68 -2.13 2.81
N ALA A 218 -7.03 -3.40 3.08
CA ALA A 218 -7.03 -4.51 2.12
C ALA A 218 -8.24 -4.42 1.17
N TRP A 219 -8.26 -3.38 0.37
CA TRP A 219 -9.30 -3.11 -0.63
C TRP A 219 -8.66 -2.54 -1.90
N TYR A 220 -9.37 -2.65 -3.01
CA TYR A 220 -9.06 -1.95 -4.25
C TYR A 220 -10.33 -1.34 -4.86
N TRP A 221 -10.17 -0.33 -5.71
CA TRP A 221 -11.28 0.23 -6.45
C TRP A 221 -11.81 -0.77 -7.48
N ASN A 222 -13.12 -0.85 -7.63
CA ASN A 222 -13.73 -1.46 -8.80
C ASN A 222 -13.56 -0.54 -10.02
N SER A 223 -13.82 -1.06 -11.20
CA SER A 223 -13.66 -0.30 -12.46
C SER A 223 -14.50 0.98 -12.55
N ASP A 224 -15.50 1.12 -11.69
CA ASP A 224 -16.33 2.32 -11.54
C ASP A 224 -15.61 3.45 -10.79
N ASN A 225 -14.48 3.20 -10.15
CA ASN A 225 -13.74 4.12 -9.25
C ASN A 225 -14.59 4.74 -8.11
N VAL A 226 -15.70 4.12 -7.78
CA VAL A 226 -16.65 4.56 -6.74
C VAL A 226 -16.78 3.53 -5.63
N THR A 227 -16.88 2.26 -6.00
CA THR A 227 -17.01 1.14 -5.06
C THR A 227 -15.68 0.47 -4.81
N LYS A 228 -15.51 -0.08 -3.60
CA LYS A 228 -14.31 -0.81 -3.19
C LYS A 228 -14.62 -2.27 -2.98
N THR A 229 -13.71 -3.14 -3.43
CA THR A 229 -13.72 -4.55 -3.07
C THR A 229 -12.76 -4.76 -1.90
N TYR A 230 -13.28 -5.23 -0.77
CA TYR A 230 -12.49 -5.66 0.39
C TYR A 230 -12.24 -7.16 0.29
N VAL A 231 -10.98 -7.57 0.47
CA VAL A 231 -10.57 -8.97 0.23
C VAL A 231 -10.42 -9.79 1.52
N ASN A 232 -10.65 -9.20 2.68
CA ASN A 232 -10.48 -9.84 3.99
C ASN A 232 -11.77 -9.87 4.82
N GLY A 233 -12.91 -9.72 4.17
CA GLY A 233 -14.22 -9.69 4.84
C GLY A 233 -14.51 -8.40 5.61
N TYR A 234 -13.62 -7.41 5.57
CA TYR A 234 -13.90 -6.11 6.17
C TYR A 234 -15.06 -5.42 5.44
N GLN A 235 -15.97 -4.85 6.22
CA GLN A 235 -17.05 -4.01 5.69
C GLN A 235 -16.92 -2.60 6.23
N GLU A 236 -17.02 -1.60 5.35
CA GLU A 236 -17.10 -0.22 5.83
C GLU A 236 -18.37 -0.06 6.68
N PRO A 237 -18.27 0.63 7.83
CA PRO A 237 -19.46 0.98 8.61
C PRO A 237 -20.45 1.72 7.70
N THR A 238 -21.65 1.20 7.55
CA THR A 238 -22.73 1.86 6.84
C THR A 238 -22.93 3.24 7.45
N LYS A 239 -22.87 4.28 6.65
CA LYS A 239 -23.33 5.61 7.06
C LYS A 239 -24.84 5.51 7.26
N THR A 240 -25.27 5.23 8.50
CA THR A 240 -26.67 5.41 8.85
C THR A 240 -26.97 6.90 8.71
N VAL A 241 -27.76 7.25 7.72
CA VAL A 241 -28.39 8.57 7.67
C VAL A 241 -29.39 8.56 8.83
N VAL A 242 -28.98 9.11 9.96
CA VAL A 242 -29.89 9.30 11.08
C VAL A 242 -30.77 10.49 10.69
N ASN A 243 -31.95 10.21 10.16
CA ASN A 243 -33.04 11.17 10.19
C ASN A 243 -33.32 11.42 11.67
N SER A 244 -33.16 12.65 12.11
CA SER A 244 -33.37 13.11 13.46
C SER A 244 -34.76 12.76 13.96
N VAL A 245 -34.84 11.82 14.91
CA VAL A 245 -35.96 11.66 15.82
C VAL A 245 -35.41 11.81 17.24
N THR A 246 -35.98 12.75 17.98
CA THR A 246 -35.64 13.19 19.31
C THR A 246 -35.71 12.05 20.35
N PRO A 247 -34.95 12.09 21.41
CA PRO A 247 -34.67 10.95 22.27
C PRO A 247 -35.61 10.81 23.47
N ASN A 248 -35.85 9.58 23.86
CA ASN A 248 -36.04 9.30 25.32
C ASN A 248 -35.64 7.85 25.64
N GLY A 249 -34.93 7.68 26.76
CA GLY A 249 -34.85 6.38 27.47
C GLY A 249 -33.50 5.68 27.51
N ASN A 250 -32.82 5.87 28.57
CA ASN A 250 -31.78 5.17 29.30
C ASN A 250 -31.63 3.66 29.03
N SER A 251 -30.44 3.20 28.66
CA SER A 251 -29.91 1.90 29.15
C SER A 251 -28.41 1.79 28.91
N SER A 252 -27.70 1.53 29.99
CA SER A 252 -26.27 1.29 30.06
C SER A 252 -25.89 -0.05 29.43
N SER A 253 -24.92 -0.05 28.52
CA SER A 253 -24.21 -1.26 28.12
C SER A 253 -22.77 -0.87 27.77
N SER A 254 -21.85 -1.37 28.58
CA SER A 254 -20.41 -1.20 28.43
C SER A 254 -19.90 -1.98 27.22
N THR A 255 -19.49 -1.29 26.17
CA THR A 255 -18.80 -1.89 25.02
C THR A 255 -17.42 -1.26 24.88
N SER A 256 -16.41 -2.11 24.98
CA SER A 256 -15.01 -1.75 24.79
C SER A 256 -14.77 -1.14 23.41
N THR A 257 -14.49 0.15 23.36
CA THR A 257 -14.24 0.94 22.15
C THR A 257 -12.85 0.64 21.58
N LEU A 258 -12.79 -0.14 20.52
CA LEU A 258 -11.65 -0.13 19.60
C LEU A 258 -11.57 1.26 18.94
N LYS A 259 -10.53 1.99 19.27
CA LYS A 259 -10.27 3.37 18.82
C LYS A 259 -10.11 3.44 17.30
N SER A 260 -11.18 3.74 16.60
CA SER A 260 -11.15 4.14 15.17
C SER A 260 -10.15 5.29 14.95
N ALA A 261 -9.38 5.22 13.87
CA ALA A 261 -8.40 6.23 13.49
C ALA A 261 -9.05 7.55 13.05
N SER A 262 -9.78 8.22 13.94
CA SER A 262 -10.40 9.52 13.68
C SER A 262 -9.36 10.56 13.27
N LYS A 263 -9.75 11.49 12.36
CA LYS A 263 -8.90 12.65 11.98
C LYS A 263 -8.45 13.38 13.26
N PRO A 264 -7.19 13.82 13.34
CA PRO A 264 -6.71 14.53 14.52
C PRO A 264 -7.48 15.84 14.74
N LYS A 265 -7.57 16.27 16.00
CA LYS A 265 -8.24 17.52 16.35
C LYS A 265 -7.57 18.71 15.66
N LYS A 266 -8.37 19.64 15.17
CA LYS A 266 -7.94 20.88 14.52
C LYS A 266 -7.26 21.82 15.54
N PRO A 267 -6.04 22.36 15.28
CA PRO A 267 -5.38 23.30 16.17
C PRO A 267 -6.10 24.65 16.22
N THR A 268 -6.03 25.31 17.39
CA THR A 268 -6.48 26.68 17.58
C THR A 268 -5.27 27.60 17.67
N ILE A 269 -5.22 28.63 16.82
CA ILE A 269 -4.18 29.66 16.86
C ILE A 269 -4.42 30.56 18.09
N LYS A 270 -3.49 30.53 19.06
CA LYS A 270 -3.50 31.40 20.24
C LYS A 270 -3.11 32.82 19.86
N SER A 271 -1.97 32.98 19.21
CA SER A 271 -1.48 34.29 18.82
C SER A 271 -0.77 34.28 17.48
N LEU A 272 -0.80 35.42 16.79
CA LEU A 272 -0.06 35.68 15.56
C LEU A 272 0.51 37.09 15.65
N LYS A 273 1.79 37.21 16.02
CA LYS A 273 2.46 38.48 16.27
C LYS A 273 3.31 38.93 15.08
N LYS A 274 3.24 40.19 14.71
CA LYS A 274 4.05 40.81 13.65
C LYS A 274 5.50 41.03 14.09
N GLY A 275 6.46 40.89 13.17
CA GLY A 275 7.87 41.15 13.36
C GLY A 275 8.50 41.83 12.14
N LYS A 276 9.77 42.29 12.24
CA LYS A 276 10.54 42.84 11.13
C LYS A 276 10.81 41.70 10.11
N LYS A 277 10.22 41.79 8.90
CA LYS A 277 10.27 40.75 7.87
C LYS A 277 9.93 39.34 8.39
N SER A 278 9.01 39.22 9.39
CA SER A 278 8.73 37.98 10.09
C SER A 278 7.35 37.98 10.73
N PHE A 279 6.89 36.80 11.16
CA PHE A 279 5.80 36.69 12.13
C PHE A 279 6.08 35.51 13.10
N ILE A 280 5.45 35.59 14.26
CA ILE A 280 5.49 34.51 15.26
C ILE A 280 4.07 33.97 15.40
N LEU A 281 3.90 32.67 15.16
CA LEU A 281 2.66 31.94 15.32
C LEU A 281 2.74 31.09 16.58
N GLN A 282 1.71 31.12 17.44
CA GLN A 282 1.54 30.23 18.57
C GLN A 282 0.16 29.57 18.53
N TRP A 283 0.09 28.31 18.95
CA TRP A 283 -1.16 27.54 18.96
C TRP A 283 -1.28 26.67 20.21
N LYS A 284 -2.51 26.18 20.47
CA LYS A 284 -2.76 25.26 21.59
C LYS A 284 -2.25 23.86 21.19
N ARG A 285 -1.46 23.23 22.08
CA ARG A 285 -0.99 21.86 21.90
C ARG A 285 -2.19 20.91 21.75
N ILE A 286 -2.09 19.98 20.80
CA ILE A 286 -3.03 18.88 20.63
C ILE A 286 -2.36 17.59 21.12
N LYS A 287 -3.05 16.84 21.96
CA LYS A 287 -2.65 15.48 22.36
C LYS A 287 -2.85 14.52 21.18
N ASP A 288 -2.14 13.40 21.18
CA ASP A 288 -2.30 12.31 20.21
C ASP A 288 -2.08 12.71 18.74
N VAL A 289 -1.16 13.67 18.49
CA VAL A 289 -0.69 14.05 17.16
C VAL A 289 0.82 13.91 17.05
N LYS A 290 1.32 13.60 15.86
CA LYS A 290 2.76 13.53 15.59
C LYS A 290 3.39 14.91 15.43
N GLY A 291 2.60 15.87 14.88
CA GLY A 291 3.08 17.22 14.62
C GLY A 291 2.06 18.10 13.93
N TYR A 292 2.56 19.18 13.29
CA TYR A 292 1.73 20.21 12.68
C TYR A 292 2.25 20.61 11.30
N GLN A 293 1.36 21.16 10.49
CA GLN A 293 1.71 21.81 9.22
C GLN A 293 1.12 23.23 9.22
N VAL A 294 2.01 24.20 9.08
CA VAL A 294 1.64 25.62 8.93
C VAL A 294 1.67 25.97 7.45
N GLN A 295 0.64 26.68 6.98
CA GLN A 295 0.56 27.19 5.62
C GLN A 295 0.38 28.71 5.68
N TYR A 296 1.14 29.44 4.84
CA TYR A 296 1.02 30.88 4.74
C TYR A 296 1.19 31.39 3.32
N SER A 297 0.49 32.46 2.99
CA SER A 297 0.48 33.10 1.67
C SER A 297 0.11 34.56 1.77
N THR A 298 0.48 35.35 0.77
CA THR A 298 -0.05 36.73 0.59
C THR A 298 -1.43 36.75 -0.06
N SER A 299 -1.90 35.60 -0.59
CA SER A 299 -3.23 35.39 -1.17
C SER A 299 -4.21 34.83 -0.16
N LYS A 300 -5.42 35.39 -0.02
CA LYS A 300 -6.51 34.86 0.81
C LYS A 300 -6.93 33.45 0.39
N LYS A 301 -6.84 33.14 -0.90
CA LYS A 301 -7.13 31.81 -1.47
C LYS A 301 -5.95 30.85 -1.36
N PHE A 302 -4.88 31.21 -0.66
CA PHE A 302 -3.66 30.42 -0.49
C PHE A 302 -2.98 29.99 -1.82
N LYS A 303 -3.15 30.77 -2.90
CA LYS A 303 -2.37 30.57 -4.13
C LYS A 303 -0.87 30.75 -3.82
N LYS A 304 0.00 29.92 -4.40
CA LYS A 304 1.47 29.87 -4.16
C LYS A 304 1.85 29.87 -2.67
N ALA A 305 1.10 29.16 -1.84
CA ALA A 305 1.31 29.11 -0.40
C ALA A 305 2.57 28.33 -0.02
N LYS A 306 3.36 28.85 0.91
CA LYS A 306 4.46 28.13 1.53
C LYS A 306 3.95 27.25 2.67
N LYS A 307 4.54 26.06 2.83
CA LYS A 307 4.21 25.07 3.87
C LYS A 307 5.43 24.84 4.76
N VAL A 308 5.22 24.79 6.09
CA VAL A 308 6.23 24.40 7.07
C VAL A 308 5.71 23.20 7.86
N ASN A 309 6.44 22.11 7.83
CA ASN A 309 6.13 20.90 8.59
C ASN A 309 6.87 20.92 9.93
N ILE A 310 6.16 20.67 11.02
CA ILE A 310 6.68 20.60 12.39
C ILE A 310 6.51 19.16 12.87
N LYS A 311 7.63 18.46 13.04
CA LYS A 311 7.64 17.01 13.34
C LYS A 311 7.35 16.66 14.80
N LYS A 312 7.54 17.62 15.74
CA LYS A 312 7.33 17.40 17.18
C LYS A 312 6.00 17.99 17.64
N SER A 313 5.13 17.16 18.24
CA SER A 313 3.83 17.59 18.79
C SER A 313 3.93 18.54 19.99
N SER A 314 5.06 18.54 20.69
CA SER A 314 5.34 19.47 21.78
C SER A 314 5.61 20.91 21.31
N THR A 315 5.98 21.11 20.04
CA THR A 315 6.20 22.44 19.48
C THR A 315 4.89 23.18 19.34
N THR A 316 4.76 24.34 19.98
CA THR A 316 3.55 25.18 19.95
C THR A 316 3.81 26.61 19.47
N LYS A 317 5.05 26.88 19.00
CA LYS A 317 5.49 28.17 18.49
C LYS A 317 6.31 28.00 17.21
N LEU A 318 6.08 28.87 16.23
CA LEU A 318 6.85 28.94 14.99
C LEU A 318 7.16 30.38 14.65
N THR A 319 8.43 30.69 14.39
CA THR A 319 8.85 31.97 13.82
C THR A 319 9.17 31.79 12.35
N VAL A 320 8.43 32.49 11.49
CA VAL A 320 8.70 32.54 10.05
C VAL A 320 9.45 33.83 9.74
N LYS A 321 10.64 33.70 9.18
CA LYS A 321 11.55 34.81 8.84
C LYS A 321 11.68 34.99 7.32
N LYS A 322 12.43 36.01 6.88
CA LYS A 322 12.71 36.32 5.46
C LYS A 322 11.44 36.60 4.64
N LEU A 323 10.48 37.27 5.23
CA LEU A 323 9.25 37.68 4.58
C LEU A 323 9.39 39.09 3.96
N LYS A 324 8.51 39.44 3.01
CA LYS A 324 8.45 40.75 2.44
C LYS A 324 7.98 41.76 3.51
N LYS A 325 8.65 42.91 3.61
CA LYS A 325 8.31 44.04 4.54
C LYS A 325 6.94 44.62 4.17
N LYS A 326 6.19 45.05 5.17
CA LYS A 326 4.86 45.72 5.03
C LYS A 326 3.83 44.92 4.21
N LYS A 327 4.00 43.57 4.08
CA LYS A 327 3.04 42.71 3.37
C LYS A 327 2.10 41.99 4.33
N LYS A 328 0.83 41.83 3.91
CA LYS A 328 -0.18 41.04 4.62
C LYS A 328 -0.04 39.58 4.26
N TYR A 329 0.02 38.72 5.28
CA TYR A 329 0.06 37.29 5.16
C TYR A 329 -1.17 36.64 5.78
N TYR A 330 -1.76 35.67 5.11
CA TYR A 330 -2.79 34.75 5.58
C TYR A 330 -2.11 33.50 6.11
N VAL A 331 -2.46 33.08 7.33
CA VAL A 331 -1.80 31.98 8.02
C VAL A 331 -2.84 31.03 8.57
N ARG A 332 -2.64 29.72 8.36
CA ARG A 332 -3.45 28.65 8.93
C ARG A 332 -2.57 27.47 9.33
N ILE A 333 -3.07 26.66 10.24
CA ILE A 333 -2.34 25.49 10.76
C ILE A 333 -3.28 24.30 10.82
N ARG A 334 -2.73 23.11 10.61
CA ARG A 334 -3.39 21.84 10.87
C ARG A 334 -2.47 20.89 11.63
N SER A 335 -3.01 19.97 12.40
CA SER A 335 -2.28 18.90 13.02
C SER A 335 -2.21 17.69 12.09
N TYR A 336 -1.28 16.78 12.35
CA TYR A 336 -1.28 15.47 11.73
C TYR A 336 -0.85 14.40 12.72
N LYS A 337 -1.35 13.20 12.51
CA LYS A 337 -0.86 11.98 13.13
C LYS A 337 -0.33 11.05 12.03
N MET A 338 0.53 10.14 12.42
CA MET A 338 0.94 9.06 11.54
C MET A 338 -0.05 7.91 11.71
N VAL A 339 -0.59 7.46 10.61
CA VAL A 339 -1.42 6.26 10.55
C VAL A 339 -0.84 5.43 9.43
N ASN A 340 -0.33 4.27 9.74
CA ASN A 340 0.32 3.38 8.77
C ASN A 340 1.40 4.09 7.93
N GLY A 341 2.32 4.77 8.59
CA GLY A 341 3.42 5.52 7.95
C GLY A 341 3.01 6.83 7.24
N LYS A 342 1.72 7.10 7.05
CA LYS A 342 1.22 8.27 6.32
C LYS A 342 0.72 9.37 7.26
N LYS A 343 0.80 10.62 6.78
CA LYS A 343 0.29 11.78 7.52
C LYS A 343 -1.22 11.96 7.29
N VAL A 344 -2.01 11.65 8.30
CA VAL A 344 -3.44 11.99 8.33
C VAL A 344 -3.58 13.38 8.95
N TYR A 345 -4.13 14.31 8.20
CA TYR A 345 -4.26 15.71 8.61
C TYR A 345 -5.64 16.02 9.17
N SER A 346 -5.67 16.90 10.17
CA SER A 346 -6.92 17.56 10.56
C SER A 346 -7.38 18.56 9.47
N SER A 347 -8.62 19.03 9.58
CA SER A 347 -9.01 20.27 8.88
C SER A 347 -8.12 21.44 9.31
N TRP A 348 -8.03 22.46 8.45
CA TRP A 348 -7.29 23.69 8.74
C TRP A 348 -7.95 24.49 9.88
N SER A 349 -7.13 25.17 10.68
CA SER A 349 -7.60 26.19 11.61
C SER A 349 -8.34 27.33 10.90
N LYS A 350 -9.10 28.14 11.63
CA LYS A 350 -9.51 29.46 11.12
C LYS A 350 -8.28 30.25 10.68
N THR A 351 -8.34 30.87 9.49
CA THR A 351 -7.26 31.69 8.96
C THR A 351 -7.10 32.98 9.80
N LYS A 352 -5.87 33.26 10.22
CA LYS A 352 -5.52 34.56 10.80
C LYS A 352 -4.62 35.36 9.87
N THR A 353 -4.61 36.67 9.99
CA THR A 353 -3.81 37.56 9.15
C THR A 353 -2.81 38.36 9.98
N VAL A 354 -1.67 38.65 9.38
CA VAL A 354 -0.62 39.48 9.97
C VAL A 354 0.04 40.32 8.89
N LYS A 355 0.31 41.60 9.17
CA LYS A 355 1.11 42.49 8.32
C LYS A 355 2.50 42.61 8.93
N THR A 356 3.55 42.22 8.19
CA THR A 356 4.94 42.31 8.63
C THR A 356 5.36 43.79 8.84
N LYS A 357 6.33 44.01 9.75
CA LYS A 357 7.01 45.29 9.90
C LYS A 357 8.12 45.47 8.87
#